data_831c8d5b922c952c5ad6a21764428d84
#
_entry.id   831c8d5b922c952c5ad6a21764428d84
#
_cell.length_a   1.000
_cell.length_b   1.000
_cell.length_c   1.000
_cell.angle_alpha   90.00
_cell.angle_beta   90.00
_cell.angle_gamma   90.00
#
_symmetry.space_group_name_H-M   'P 1'
#
loop_
_entity.id
_entity.type
_entity.pdbx_description
1 polymer ?
#
loop_
_entity_poly.entity_id
_entity_poly.type
_entity_poly.pdbx_seq_one_letter_code
_entity_poly.pdbx_strand_id
1 'polypeptide(L)'
;MDLQQYQLEASQTDQVPGTDLKSLMVPLLGLAGEAGSLLTEYKKLLRDGEAYQIFKERIAEELGDILWYVANIATKAELNLAKVAHSNLSKTRDRWHTGGADGRLPSHGVKLFDESFPPQEQLPRHFRAHLTEMAEGDSFKVRLMVDGEQVGNYLTDNAYADDGYRFHDVFHLAYAAMLGWSPVTRANIKHKRKSHPQVDEIEDGGRAIVIEEAISALVFNYAQGHSFFAAVDTLDYELLRLIKNLTSHLEVQRCSAKEWEQAVLAGYRVWRSVREHRQGTVVGDLRARTLVYEPLR
;
A
#
# COMPACT_ATOMS: atom_id res chain seq x y z
N MET A 1 -15.70 11.23 -29.68
CA MET A 1 -16.17 9.87 -29.31
C MET A 1 -15.58 9.55 -27.94
N ASP A 2 -16.41 9.11 -27.01
CA ASP A 2 -15.99 8.62 -25.70
C ASP A 2 -15.92 7.09 -25.68
N LEU A 3 -15.43 6.50 -24.59
CA LEU A 3 -15.27 5.05 -24.48
C LEU A 3 -16.59 4.28 -24.48
N GLN A 4 -17.68 4.87 -24.04
CA GLN A 4 -18.99 4.23 -24.06
C GLN A 4 -19.54 4.17 -25.49
N GLN A 5 -19.40 5.25 -26.24
CA GLN A 5 -19.77 5.31 -27.65
C GLN A 5 -18.92 4.34 -28.48
N TYR A 6 -17.59 4.30 -28.21
CA TYR A 6 -16.70 3.36 -28.89
C TYR A 6 -17.10 1.90 -28.65
N GLN A 7 -17.41 1.53 -27.40
CA GLN A 7 -17.85 0.17 -27.04
C GLN A 7 -19.13 -0.22 -27.78
N LEU A 8 -20.08 0.71 -27.90
CA LEU A 8 -21.35 0.48 -28.65
C LEU A 8 -21.05 0.24 -30.13
N GLU A 9 -20.24 1.08 -30.75
CA GLU A 9 -19.91 0.96 -32.19
C GLU A 9 -19.08 -0.29 -32.48
N ALA A 10 -18.10 -0.62 -31.63
CA ALA A 10 -17.29 -1.84 -31.74
C ALA A 10 -18.17 -3.12 -31.69
N SER A 11 -19.19 -3.13 -30.82
CA SER A 11 -20.10 -4.27 -30.71
C SER A 11 -20.92 -4.55 -31.97
N GLN A 12 -21.17 -3.52 -32.83
CA GLN A 12 -21.88 -3.68 -34.08
C GLN A 12 -21.06 -4.41 -35.16
N THR A 13 -19.75 -4.48 -35.01
CA THR A 13 -18.84 -5.18 -35.91
C THR A 13 -18.40 -6.55 -35.40
N ASP A 14 -18.95 -7.01 -34.26
CA ASP A 14 -18.66 -8.33 -33.70
C ASP A 14 -19.21 -9.44 -34.61
N GLN A 15 -18.32 -10.31 -35.10
CA GLN A 15 -18.68 -11.42 -36.01
C GLN A 15 -19.13 -12.69 -35.26
N VAL A 16 -18.97 -12.74 -33.96
CA VAL A 16 -19.36 -13.89 -33.12
C VAL A 16 -20.19 -13.40 -31.92
N PRO A 17 -21.42 -12.89 -32.20
CA PRO A 17 -22.27 -12.34 -31.16
C PRO A 17 -22.68 -13.42 -30.17
N GLY A 18 -22.89 -13.03 -28.91
CA GLY A 18 -23.28 -13.92 -27.81
C GLY A 18 -22.44 -13.72 -26.56
N THR A 19 -22.87 -14.36 -25.48
CA THR A 19 -22.23 -14.30 -24.14
C THR A 19 -21.78 -15.68 -23.66
N ASP A 20 -21.90 -16.71 -24.51
CA ASP A 20 -21.43 -18.05 -24.19
C ASP A 20 -19.89 -18.13 -24.21
N LEU A 21 -19.35 -19.22 -23.68
CA LEU A 21 -17.88 -19.41 -23.58
C LEU A 21 -17.18 -19.31 -24.94
N LYS A 22 -17.78 -19.86 -26.01
CA LYS A 22 -17.18 -19.82 -27.35
C LYS A 22 -17.11 -18.38 -27.88
N SER A 23 -18.20 -17.65 -27.72
CA SER A 23 -18.27 -16.23 -28.14
C SER A 23 -17.28 -15.35 -27.37
N LEU A 24 -17.01 -15.66 -26.09
CA LEU A 24 -16.00 -14.97 -25.28
C LEU A 24 -14.56 -15.37 -25.66
N MET A 25 -14.32 -16.64 -25.97
CA MET A 25 -12.98 -17.13 -26.29
C MET A 25 -12.40 -16.52 -27.55
N VAL A 26 -13.22 -16.25 -28.59
CA VAL A 26 -12.73 -15.68 -29.85
C VAL A 26 -12.05 -14.31 -29.64
N PRO A 27 -12.67 -13.31 -28.99
CA PRO A 27 -12.00 -12.03 -28.79
C PRO A 27 -10.84 -12.10 -27.78
N LEU A 28 -10.83 -13.06 -26.83
CA LEU A 28 -9.69 -13.26 -25.94
C LEU A 28 -8.45 -13.78 -26.71
N LEU A 29 -8.65 -14.75 -27.62
CA LEU A 29 -7.56 -15.26 -28.48
C LEU A 29 -7.10 -14.18 -29.48
N GLY A 30 -8.03 -13.38 -30.02
CA GLY A 30 -7.72 -12.25 -30.87
C GLY A 30 -6.85 -11.22 -30.15
N LEU A 31 -7.25 -10.80 -28.94
CA LEU A 31 -6.46 -9.89 -28.11
C LEU A 31 -5.03 -10.39 -27.87
N ALA A 32 -4.84 -11.69 -27.62
CA ALA A 32 -3.53 -12.29 -27.47
C ALA A 32 -2.71 -12.26 -28.79
N GLY A 33 -3.39 -12.44 -29.93
CA GLY A 33 -2.80 -12.31 -31.26
C GLY A 33 -2.27 -10.90 -31.50
N GLU A 34 -3.12 -9.88 -31.33
CA GLU A 34 -2.74 -8.48 -31.57
C GLU A 34 -1.68 -7.97 -30.60
N ALA A 35 -1.68 -8.46 -29.34
CA ALA A 35 -0.56 -8.21 -28.43
C ALA A 35 0.76 -8.77 -28.96
N GLY A 36 0.73 -9.93 -29.62
CA GLY A 36 1.90 -10.51 -30.33
C GLY A 36 2.33 -9.70 -31.55
N SER A 37 1.36 -9.20 -32.33
CA SER A 37 1.59 -8.31 -33.48
C SER A 37 2.25 -7.01 -33.05
N LEU A 38 1.74 -6.38 -32.01
CA LEU A 38 2.32 -5.17 -31.39
C LEU A 38 3.80 -5.39 -31.00
N LEU A 39 4.12 -6.50 -30.32
CA LEU A 39 5.50 -6.85 -29.97
C LEU A 39 6.37 -7.08 -31.21
N THR A 40 5.80 -7.59 -32.29
CA THR A 40 6.50 -7.80 -33.56
C THR A 40 6.90 -6.47 -34.18
N GLU A 41 6.05 -5.45 -34.13
CA GLU A 41 6.39 -4.12 -34.63
C GLU A 41 7.55 -3.49 -33.82
N TYR A 42 7.57 -3.64 -32.49
CA TYR A 42 8.71 -3.22 -31.66
C TYR A 42 9.99 -4.00 -31.99
N LYS A 43 9.90 -5.30 -32.29
CA LYS A 43 11.04 -6.10 -32.71
C LYS A 43 11.63 -5.60 -34.07
N LYS A 44 10.75 -5.19 -34.99
CA LYS A 44 11.19 -4.58 -36.26
C LYS A 44 11.92 -3.26 -36.02
N LEU A 45 11.36 -2.39 -35.15
CA LEU A 45 11.99 -1.13 -34.77
C LEU A 45 13.38 -1.34 -34.16
N LEU A 46 13.52 -2.30 -33.24
CA LEU A 46 14.81 -2.62 -32.61
C LEU A 46 15.84 -3.15 -33.61
N ARG A 47 15.41 -3.90 -34.64
CA ARG A 47 16.29 -4.44 -35.68
C ARG A 47 16.70 -3.38 -36.70
N ASP A 48 15.72 -2.60 -37.20
CA ASP A 48 15.88 -1.75 -38.37
C ASP A 48 16.12 -0.27 -38.02
N GLY A 49 15.89 0.11 -36.73
CA GLY A 49 16.11 1.46 -36.23
C GLY A 49 15.29 2.52 -36.98
N GLU A 50 15.94 3.63 -37.33
CA GLU A 50 15.32 4.77 -38.03
C GLU A 50 14.88 4.41 -39.47
N ALA A 51 15.37 3.32 -40.06
CA ALA A 51 14.93 2.86 -41.36
C ALA A 51 13.47 2.36 -41.35
N TYR A 52 12.92 2.00 -40.15
CA TYR A 52 11.54 1.58 -40.03
C TYR A 52 10.61 2.80 -39.88
N GLN A 53 10.39 3.54 -40.97
CA GLN A 53 9.68 4.81 -40.96
C GLN A 53 8.19 4.71 -40.71
N ILE A 54 7.56 3.57 -41.00
CA ILE A 54 6.09 3.37 -40.82
C ILE A 54 5.72 2.81 -39.41
N PHE A 55 6.66 2.80 -38.47
CA PHE A 55 6.44 2.23 -37.13
C PHE A 55 5.22 2.83 -36.42
N LYS A 56 5.06 4.16 -36.44
CA LYS A 56 3.96 4.83 -35.75
C LYS A 56 2.58 4.46 -36.32
N GLU A 57 2.51 4.30 -37.62
CA GLU A 57 1.28 3.89 -38.31
C GLU A 57 0.91 2.45 -37.94
N ARG A 58 1.89 1.55 -37.95
CA ARG A 58 1.70 0.15 -37.57
C ARG A 58 1.30 -0.01 -36.10
N ILE A 59 1.96 0.69 -35.19
CA ILE A 59 1.58 0.69 -33.76
C ILE A 59 0.17 1.23 -33.55
N ALA A 60 -0.23 2.26 -34.29
CA ALA A 60 -1.58 2.81 -34.18
C ALA A 60 -2.65 1.80 -34.66
N GLU A 61 -2.37 1.03 -35.70
CA GLU A 61 -3.22 -0.06 -36.20
C GLU A 61 -3.38 -1.16 -35.13
N GLU A 62 -2.27 -1.72 -34.64
CA GLU A 62 -2.30 -2.78 -33.62
C GLU A 62 -2.98 -2.33 -32.29
N LEU A 63 -2.74 -1.09 -31.87
CA LEU A 63 -3.43 -0.52 -30.70
C LEU A 63 -4.93 -0.37 -30.93
N GLY A 64 -5.33 -0.04 -32.15
CA GLY A 64 -6.74 0.02 -32.56
C GLY A 64 -7.41 -1.35 -32.44
N ASP A 65 -6.77 -2.39 -32.94
CA ASP A 65 -7.28 -3.77 -32.90
C ASP A 65 -7.35 -4.30 -31.46
N ILE A 66 -6.32 -4.04 -30.64
CA ILE A 66 -6.35 -4.33 -29.20
C ILE A 66 -7.53 -3.65 -28.53
N LEU A 67 -7.76 -2.35 -28.81
CA LEU A 67 -8.87 -1.60 -28.21
C LEU A 67 -10.22 -2.17 -28.63
N TRP A 68 -10.34 -2.61 -29.89
CA TRP A 68 -11.56 -3.25 -30.39
C TRP A 68 -11.85 -4.56 -29.65
N TYR A 69 -10.85 -5.43 -29.47
CA TYR A 69 -11.00 -6.66 -28.69
C TYR A 69 -11.36 -6.40 -27.25
N VAL A 70 -10.72 -5.41 -26.59
CA VAL A 70 -11.05 -5.00 -25.22
C VAL A 70 -12.50 -4.55 -25.10
N ALA A 71 -13.00 -3.76 -26.05
CA ALA A 71 -14.38 -3.31 -26.06
C ALA A 71 -15.37 -4.47 -26.24
N ASN A 72 -15.08 -5.42 -27.11
CA ASN A 72 -15.92 -6.62 -27.33
C ASN A 72 -15.94 -7.54 -26.10
N ILE A 73 -14.76 -7.78 -25.47
CA ILE A 73 -14.68 -8.56 -24.24
C ILE A 73 -15.50 -7.89 -23.14
N ALA A 74 -15.40 -6.56 -22.98
CA ALA A 74 -16.18 -5.83 -21.99
C ALA A 74 -17.69 -5.98 -22.25
N THR A 75 -18.14 -5.91 -23.51
CA THR A 75 -19.54 -6.09 -23.90
C THR A 75 -20.04 -7.49 -23.57
N LYS A 76 -19.28 -8.54 -23.93
CA LYS A 76 -19.64 -9.94 -23.67
C LYS A 76 -19.63 -10.29 -22.18
N ALA A 77 -18.79 -9.62 -21.40
CA ALA A 77 -18.75 -9.74 -19.95
C ALA A 77 -19.77 -8.83 -19.22
N GLU A 78 -20.64 -8.14 -19.95
CA GLU A 78 -21.64 -7.19 -19.42
C GLU A 78 -21.00 -6.05 -18.60
N LEU A 79 -19.78 -5.64 -18.94
CA LEU A 79 -19.04 -4.56 -18.30
C LEU A 79 -19.12 -3.28 -19.14
N ASN A 80 -19.21 -2.14 -18.47
CA ASN A 80 -19.12 -0.83 -19.11
C ASN A 80 -17.64 -0.40 -19.19
N LEU A 81 -17.10 -0.27 -20.39
CA LEU A 81 -15.70 0.04 -20.63
C LEU A 81 -15.27 1.40 -20.04
N ALA A 82 -16.14 2.40 -20.05
CA ALA A 82 -15.85 3.69 -19.44
C ALA A 82 -15.70 3.57 -17.91
N LYS A 83 -16.53 2.75 -17.26
CA LYS A 83 -16.38 2.46 -15.81
C LYS A 83 -15.11 1.68 -15.52
N VAL A 84 -14.76 0.70 -16.36
CA VAL A 84 -13.50 -0.06 -16.23
C VAL A 84 -12.31 0.88 -16.32
N ALA A 85 -12.28 1.76 -17.33
CA ALA A 85 -11.21 2.74 -17.50
C ALA A 85 -11.14 3.73 -16.33
N HIS A 86 -12.26 4.24 -15.85
CA HIS A 86 -12.31 5.13 -14.68
C HIS A 86 -11.76 4.44 -13.42
N SER A 87 -12.17 3.21 -13.16
CA SER A 87 -11.69 2.42 -12.01
C SER A 87 -10.18 2.17 -12.11
N ASN A 88 -9.68 1.88 -13.31
CA ASN A 88 -8.25 1.69 -13.54
C ASN A 88 -7.45 2.98 -13.27
N LEU A 89 -7.90 4.13 -13.80
CA LEU A 89 -7.26 5.42 -13.55
C LEU A 89 -7.31 5.81 -12.06
N SER A 90 -8.41 5.52 -11.36
CA SER A 90 -8.50 5.72 -9.92
C SER A 90 -7.45 4.89 -9.18
N LYS A 91 -7.34 3.60 -9.52
CA LYS A 91 -6.33 2.69 -8.97
C LYS A 91 -4.90 3.16 -9.24
N THR A 92 -4.59 3.61 -10.45
CA THR A 92 -3.25 4.09 -10.78
C THR A 92 -2.91 5.40 -10.08
N ARG A 93 -3.89 6.29 -9.88
CA ARG A 93 -3.72 7.50 -9.07
C ARG A 93 -3.46 7.16 -7.59
N ASP A 94 -4.25 6.26 -7.02
CA ASP A 94 -4.07 5.78 -5.64
C ASP A 94 -2.65 5.23 -5.39
N ARG A 95 -2.08 4.58 -6.41
CA ARG A 95 -0.73 4.00 -6.35
C ARG A 95 0.39 5.01 -6.58
N TRP A 96 0.23 5.95 -7.51
CA TRP A 96 1.34 6.75 -8.00
C TRP A 96 1.25 8.24 -7.67
N HIS A 97 0.07 8.74 -7.31
CA HIS A 97 -0.11 10.17 -7.06
C HIS A 97 0.21 10.52 -5.62
N THR A 98 1.30 11.22 -5.41
CA THR A 98 1.74 11.71 -4.08
C THR A 98 1.28 13.12 -3.82
N GLY A 99 0.38 13.71 -4.44
CA GLY A 99 -0.14 15.06 -4.15
C GLY A 99 0.89 16.22 -4.11
N GLY A 100 2.20 15.91 -4.13
CA GLY A 100 3.30 16.88 -4.08
C GLY A 100 4.32 16.66 -5.21
N ALA A 101 4.92 17.74 -5.71
CA ALA A 101 5.90 17.71 -6.80
C ALA A 101 7.23 17.02 -6.40
N ASP A 102 7.49 16.81 -5.13
CA ASP A 102 8.72 16.24 -4.56
C ASP A 102 8.58 14.79 -4.09
N GLY A 103 7.47 14.15 -4.40
CA GLY A 103 7.20 12.75 -4.04
C GLY A 103 6.95 12.50 -2.55
N ARG A 104 6.90 13.55 -1.73
CA ARG A 104 6.56 13.48 -0.30
C ARG A 104 5.06 13.57 -0.10
N LEU A 105 4.57 12.93 0.97
CA LEU A 105 3.18 13.12 1.40
C LEU A 105 2.95 14.59 1.72
N PRO A 106 1.78 15.17 1.37
CA PRO A 106 1.48 16.55 1.72
C PRO A 106 1.51 16.70 3.25
N SER A 107 2.38 17.58 3.75
CA SER A 107 2.47 17.91 5.17
C SER A 107 1.38 18.89 5.63
N HIS A 108 0.71 19.55 4.68
CA HIS A 108 -0.29 20.57 4.98
C HIS A 108 -1.69 20.13 4.51
N GLY A 109 -2.66 20.18 5.41
CA GLY A 109 -4.08 20.02 5.09
C GLY A 109 -4.64 18.61 5.27
N VAL A 110 -3.85 17.63 5.71
CA VAL A 110 -4.40 16.30 6.06
C VAL A 110 -5.00 16.39 7.45
N LYS A 111 -6.31 16.34 7.52
CA LYS A 111 -7.05 16.25 8.78
C LYS A 111 -6.75 14.88 9.41
N LEU A 112 -6.12 14.89 10.59
CA LEU A 112 -5.89 13.68 11.35
C LEU A 112 -7.24 13.13 11.86
N PHE A 113 -7.35 11.81 11.99
CA PHE A 113 -8.59 11.14 12.37
C PHE A 113 -9.12 11.53 13.76
N ASP A 114 -8.28 12.14 14.58
CA ASP A 114 -8.57 12.45 15.97
C ASP A 114 -8.51 13.95 16.32
N GLU A 115 -8.46 14.85 15.33
CA GLU A 115 -8.37 16.30 15.58
C GLU A 115 -9.57 16.87 16.36
N SER A 116 -10.74 16.24 16.24
CA SER A 116 -11.96 16.65 16.94
C SER A 116 -12.10 16.06 18.33
N PHE A 117 -11.19 15.19 18.76
CA PHE A 117 -11.23 14.52 20.06
C PHE A 117 -10.48 15.30 21.14
N PRO A 118 -10.76 15.08 22.44
CA PRO A 118 -9.98 15.65 23.51
C PRO A 118 -8.49 15.31 23.42
N PRO A 119 -7.58 16.18 23.90
CA PRO A 119 -6.13 15.96 23.77
C PRO A 119 -5.64 14.60 24.31
N GLN A 120 -6.23 14.08 25.39
CA GLN A 120 -5.90 12.78 25.96
C GLN A 120 -6.38 11.57 25.13
N GLU A 121 -7.16 11.82 24.08
CA GLU A 121 -7.64 10.82 23.12
C GLU A 121 -7.00 10.99 21.73
N GLN A 122 -6.10 11.96 21.60
CA GLN A 122 -5.35 12.18 20.38
C GLN A 122 -4.02 11.42 20.43
N LEU A 123 -3.57 10.90 19.31
CA LEU A 123 -2.18 10.43 19.17
C LEU A 123 -1.22 11.62 19.38
N PRO A 124 -0.12 11.45 20.13
CA PRO A 124 0.90 12.49 20.28
C PRO A 124 1.35 12.97 18.91
N ARG A 125 1.28 14.28 18.67
CA ARG A 125 1.69 14.87 17.37
C ARG A 125 3.19 14.78 17.14
N HIS A 126 3.93 14.63 18.22
CA HIS A 126 5.36 14.38 18.31
C HIS A 126 5.59 13.37 19.40
N PHE A 127 6.40 12.35 19.15
CA PHE A 127 6.74 11.37 20.19
C PHE A 127 8.20 10.91 20.07
N ARG A 128 8.75 10.47 21.20
CA ARG A 128 10.06 9.83 21.29
C ARG A 128 9.89 8.48 21.97
N ALA A 129 10.08 7.43 21.22
CA ALA A 129 9.95 6.06 21.68
C ALA A 129 11.33 5.41 21.79
N HIS A 130 11.70 4.97 22.99
CA HIS A 130 12.99 4.31 23.25
C HIS A 130 12.81 2.82 23.28
N LEU A 131 13.47 2.11 22.38
CA LEU A 131 13.54 0.65 22.36
C LEU A 131 14.89 0.21 22.95
N THR A 132 14.85 -0.74 23.88
CA THR A 132 16.05 -1.31 24.48
C THR A 132 15.92 -2.81 24.59
N GLU A 133 16.84 -3.54 23.96
CA GLU A 133 16.95 -4.98 24.12
C GLU A 133 17.60 -5.32 25.45
N MET A 134 17.11 -6.35 26.10
CA MET A 134 17.62 -6.88 27.36
C MET A 134 17.74 -8.39 27.26
N ALA A 135 18.85 -8.94 27.76
CA ALA A 135 19.03 -10.38 27.87
C ALA A 135 18.16 -10.95 29.02
N GLU A 136 17.55 -12.11 28.79
CA GLU A 136 16.80 -12.88 29.76
C GLU A 136 17.14 -14.37 29.62
N GLY A 137 18.17 -14.84 30.34
CA GLY A 137 18.74 -16.16 30.13
C GLY A 137 19.34 -16.30 28.73
N ASP A 138 18.88 -17.30 27.98
CA ASP A 138 19.29 -17.56 26.60
C ASP A 138 18.45 -16.82 25.55
N SER A 139 17.52 -15.96 25.97
CA SER A 139 16.62 -15.20 25.09
C SER A 139 16.80 -13.70 25.25
N PHE A 140 16.19 -12.95 24.33
CA PHE A 140 16.16 -11.50 24.34
C PHE A 140 14.71 -10.99 24.39
N LYS A 141 14.52 -9.88 25.10
CA LYS A 141 13.27 -9.15 25.11
C LYS A 141 13.51 -7.66 24.91
N VAL A 142 12.53 -6.98 24.34
CA VAL A 142 12.58 -5.54 24.09
C VAL A 142 11.61 -4.82 25.01
N ARG A 143 12.09 -3.74 25.59
CA ARG A 143 11.28 -2.79 26.36
C ARG A 143 11.05 -1.54 25.49
N LEU A 144 9.79 -1.11 25.39
CA LEU A 144 9.40 0.15 24.76
C LEU A 144 9.08 1.18 25.85
N MET A 145 9.68 2.36 25.74
CA MET A 145 9.38 3.52 26.59
C MET A 145 8.95 4.66 25.68
N VAL A 146 7.81 5.30 25.95
CA VAL A 146 7.35 6.51 25.25
C VAL A 146 7.25 7.64 26.25
N ASP A 147 7.90 8.75 25.97
CA ASP A 147 7.94 9.94 26.84
C ASP A 147 8.30 9.63 28.31
N GLY A 148 9.17 8.62 28.52
CA GLY A 148 9.67 8.22 29.82
C GLY A 148 8.83 7.17 30.55
N GLU A 149 7.69 6.76 30.02
CA GLU A 149 6.85 5.70 30.59
C GLU A 149 6.97 4.40 29.79
N GLN A 150 6.94 3.26 30.48
CA GLN A 150 6.90 1.97 29.79
C GLN A 150 5.54 1.77 29.14
N VAL A 151 5.55 1.40 27.88
CA VAL A 151 4.38 1.18 27.05
C VAL A 151 4.30 -0.28 26.63
N GLY A 152 3.14 -0.89 26.86
CA GLY A 152 2.93 -2.30 26.53
C GLY A 152 3.70 -3.27 27.41
N ASN A 153 3.78 -4.51 26.97
CA ASN A 153 4.55 -5.59 27.59
C ASN A 153 5.96 -5.67 27.01
N TYR A 154 6.82 -6.48 27.62
CA TYR A 154 8.06 -6.87 26.99
C TYR A 154 7.79 -7.71 25.75
N LEU A 155 8.50 -7.41 24.67
CA LEU A 155 8.35 -8.07 23.37
C LEU A 155 9.45 -9.09 23.15
N THR A 156 9.10 -10.22 22.59
CA THR A 156 10.00 -11.27 22.12
C THR A 156 9.72 -11.53 20.64
N ASP A 157 10.59 -12.30 19.96
CA ASP A 157 10.36 -12.64 18.55
C ASP A 157 9.12 -13.52 18.35
N ASN A 158 8.68 -14.23 19.40
CA ASN A 158 7.62 -15.23 19.31
C ASN A 158 7.87 -16.26 18.19
N ALA A 159 9.14 -16.54 17.92
CA ALA A 159 9.62 -17.43 16.88
C ALA A 159 10.72 -18.36 17.43
N TYR A 160 10.96 -19.48 16.74
CA TYR A 160 12.03 -20.41 17.11
C TYR A 160 13.44 -19.87 16.81
N ALA A 161 13.55 -18.94 15.88
CA ALA A 161 14.80 -18.29 15.50
C ALA A 161 14.73 -16.78 15.76
N ASP A 162 15.90 -16.19 16.06
CA ASP A 162 16.04 -14.74 16.19
C ASP A 162 15.88 -14.09 14.80
N ASP A 163 14.71 -13.53 14.53
CA ASP A 163 14.42 -12.81 13.29
C ASP A 163 14.29 -11.30 13.49
N GLY A 164 14.26 -10.84 14.74
CA GLY A 164 14.14 -9.43 15.12
C GLY A 164 12.70 -8.92 15.14
N TYR A 165 11.69 -9.80 15.08
CA TYR A 165 10.27 -9.40 15.19
C TYR A 165 9.97 -8.74 16.54
N ARG A 166 10.76 -8.99 17.59
CA ARG A 166 10.65 -8.31 18.89
C ARG A 166 10.73 -6.78 18.84
N PHE A 167 11.16 -6.22 17.72
CA PHE A 167 11.16 -4.77 17.47
C PHE A 167 9.95 -4.31 16.63
N HIS A 168 8.92 -5.14 16.45
CA HIS A 168 7.78 -4.86 15.54
C HIS A 168 6.94 -3.64 15.95
N ASP A 169 6.96 -3.21 17.23
CA ASP A 169 6.31 -1.97 17.65
C ASP A 169 6.75 -0.75 16.82
N VAL A 170 7.93 -0.78 16.20
CA VAL A 170 8.37 0.24 15.24
C VAL A 170 7.40 0.38 14.08
N PHE A 171 6.73 -0.71 13.67
CA PHE A 171 5.74 -0.65 12.58
C PHE A 171 4.47 0.06 13.02
N HIS A 172 3.99 -0.19 14.23
CA HIS A 172 2.84 0.52 14.82
C HIS A 172 3.13 2.02 14.98
N LEU A 173 4.32 2.36 15.44
CA LEU A 173 4.79 3.75 15.49
C LEU A 173 4.89 4.39 14.11
N ALA A 174 5.27 3.63 13.08
CA ALA A 174 5.29 4.12 11.71
C ALA A 174 3.87 4.38 11.17
N TYR A 175 2.91 3.50 11.43
CA TYR A 175 1.52 3.73 11.03
C TYR A 175 0.93 4.93 11.76
N ALA A 176 1.23 5.09 13.06
CA ALA A 176 0.83 6.27 13.82
C ALA A 176 1.41 7.56 13.22
N ALA A 177 2.72 7.61 12.97
CA ALA A 177 3.41 8.81 12.49
C ALA A 177 3.03 9.17 11.04
N MET A 178 2.97 8.17 10.16
CA MET A 178 2.84 8.36 8.71
C MET A 178 1.38 8.44 8.24
N LEU A 179 0.47 7.66 8.90
CA LEU A 179 -0.93 7.56 8.51
C LEU A 179 -1.87 8.29 9.48
N GLY A 180 -1.38 8.65 10.67
CA GLY A 180 -2.21 9.17 11.77
C GLY A 180 -3.15 8.10 12.36
N TRP A 181 -2.84 6.82 12.14
CA TRP A 181 -3.66 5.68 12.52
C TRP A 181 -2.80 4.58 13.12
N SER A 182 -3.14 4.15 14.31
CA SER A 182 -2.63 2.93 14.96
C SER A 182 -3.48 2.63 16.19
N PRO A 183 -4.47 1.75 16.10
CA PRO A 183 -5.22 1.26 17.26
C PRO A 183 -4.35 0.56 18.29
N VAL A 184 -3.27 -0.12 17.88
CA VAL A 184 -2.29 -0.74 18.78
C VAL A 184 -1.57 0.35 19.61
N THR A 185 -1.01 1.37 18.97
CA THR A 185 -0.35 2.48 19.68
C THR A 185 -1.33 3.18 20.62
N ARG A 186 -2.58 3.46 20.17
CA ARG A 186 -3.62 4.08 21.02
C ARG A 186 -3.92 3.25 22.26
N ALA A 187 -4.05 1.94 22.12
CA ALA A 187 -4.28 1.03 23.22
C ALA A 187 -3.10 1.05 24.21
N ASN A 188 -1.88 0.95 23.70
CA ASN A 188 -0.65 0.90 24.48
C ASN A 188 -0.41 2.19 25.30
N ILE A 189 -0.61 3.37 24.69
CA ILE A 189 -0.46 4.67 25.40
C ILE A 189 -1.72 5.15 26.09
N LYS A 190 -2.81 4.35 26.10
CA LYS A 190 -4.12 4.66 26.74
C LYS A 190 -4.84 5.87 26.12
N HIS A 191 -4.68 6.14 24.86
CA HIS A 191 -5.28 7.24 24.10
C HIS A 191 -6.46 6.79 23.20
N LYS A 192 -7.21 5.75 23.62
CA LYS A 192 -8.44 5.34 22.93
C LYS A 192 -9.50 6.42 23.00
N ARG A 193 -10.30 6.58 21.94
CA ARG A 193 -11.31 7.64 21.77
C ARG A 193 -12.63 7.34 22.46
N LYS A 194 -12.57 7.14 23.78
CA LYS A 194 -13.69 6.71 24.64
C LYS A 194 -14.83 7.71 24.72
N SER A 195 -14.57 9.00 24.45
CA SER A 195 -15.61 10.02 24.39
C SER A 195 -16.63 9.78 23.28
N HIS A 196 -16.32 8.91 22.30
CA HIS A 196 -17.21 8.49 21.24
C HIS A 196 -17.30 6.96 21.17
N PRO A 197 -18.28 6.31 21.83
CA PRO A 197 -18.32 4.86 22.01
C PRO A 197 -18.22 4.05 20.72
N GLN A 198 -18.85 4.50 19.62
CA GLN A 198 -18.80 3.80 18.33
C GLN A 198 -17.40 3.84 17.72
N VAL A 199 -16.67 4.94 17.87
CA VAL A 199 -15.29 5.05 17.37
C VAL A 199 -14.35 4.21 18.23
N ASP A 200 -14.51 4.24 19.57
CA ASP A 200 -13.74 3.38 20.50
C ASP A 200 -13.94 1.89 20.18
N GLU A 201 -15.18 1.49 19.86
CA GLU A 201 -15.49 0.10 19.55
C GLU A 201 -14.95 -0.32 18.18
N ILE A 202 -15.13 0.49 17.14
CA ILE A 202 -14.82 0.11 15.75
C ILE A 202 -13.35 0.40 15.40
N GLU A 203 -12.89 1.61 15.67
CA GLU A 203 -11.59 2.10 15.19
C GLU A 203 -10.44 1.83 16.20
N ASP A 204 -10.76 1.85 17.51
CA ASP A 204 -9.79 1.62 18.59
C ASP A 204 -10.03 0.28 19.30
N GLY A 205 -10.99 -0.52 18.82
CA GLY A 205 -11.41 -1.77 19.41
C GLY A 205 -10.54 -2.98 19.03
N GLY A 206 -10.85 -4.11 19.63
CA GLY A 206 -10.06 -5.34 19.47
C GLY A 206 -9.91 -5.81 18.02
N ARG A 207 -10.95 -5.63 17.18
CA ARG A 207 -10.88 -6.02 15.76
C ARG A 207 -9.89 -5.16 14.98
N ALA A 208 -9.85 -3.85 15.20
CA ALA A 208 -8.91 -2.94 14.56
C ALA A 208 -7.46 -3.25 14.99
N ILE A 209 -7.26 -3.54 16.29
CA ILE A 209 -5.96 -3.98 16.83
C ILE A 209 -5.50 -5.27 16.14
N VAL A 210 -6.35 -6.29 16.05
CA VAL A 210 -6.01 -7.56 15.38
C VAL A 210 -5.69 -7.35 13.89
N ILE A 211 -6.39 -6.45 13.20
CA ILE A 211 -6.11 -6.12 11.80
C ILE A 211 -4.74 -5.47 11.65
N GLU A 212 -4.39 -4.51 12.50
CA GLU A 212 -3.08 -3.86 12.48
C GLU A 212 -1.94 -4.84 12.76
N GLU A 213 -2.09 -5.70 13.77
CA GLU A 213 -1.15 -6.78 14.07
C GLU A 213 -1.00 -7.77 12.90
N ALA A 214 -2.13 -8.14 12.29
CA ALA A 214 -2.11 -9.02 11.11
C ALA A 214 -1.38 -8.38 9.93
N ILE A 215 -1.56 -7.08 9.69
CA ILE A 215 -0.81 -6.33 8.68
C ILE A 215 0.68 -6.36 9.00
N SER A 216 1.06 -6.08 10.25
CA SER A 216 2.47 -6.08 10.67
C SER A 216 3.14 -7.43 10.47
N ALA A 217 2.48 -8.51 10.87
CA ALA A 217 2.97 -9.89 10.70
C ALA A 217 3.04 -10.31 9.21
N LEU A 218 2.01 -9.97 8.42
CA LEU A 218 1.96 -10.25 6.98
C LEU A 218 3.11 -9.57 6.24
N VAL A 219 3.29 -8.27 6.49
CA VAL A 219 4.34 -7.47 5.84
C VAL A 219 5.72 -7.95 6.30
N PHE A 220 5.87 -8.38 7.55
CA PHE A 220 7.11 -8.93 8.06
C PHE A 220 7.51 -10.22 7.34
N ASN A 221 6.58 -11.17 7.21
CA ASN A 221 6.82 -12.40 6.44
C ASN A 221 7.20 -12.10 4.98
N TYR A 222 6.52 -11.16 4.35
CA TYR A 222 6.85 -10.74 2.99
C TYR A 222 8.25 -10.13 2.91
N ALA A 223 8.58 -9.24 3.86
CA ALA A 223 9.85 -8.52 3.92
C ALA A 223 11.06 -9.45 4.12
N GLN A 224 10.91 -10.57 4.82
CA GLN A 224 11.97 -11.58 4.99
C GLN A 224 12.50 -12.07 3.63
N GLY A 225 11.61 -12.34 2.67
CA GLY A 225 11.97 -12.72 1.30
C GLY A 225 12.54 -11.59 0.44
N HIS A 226 12.56 -10.34 0.95
CA HIS A 226 12.96 -9.13 0.23
C HIS A 226 14.03 -8.32 0.99
N SER A 227 14.92 -8.99 1.71
CA SER A 227 15.99 -8.37 2.51
C SER A 227 15.47 -7.25 3.43
N PHE A 228 14.29 -7.44 4.01
CA PHE A 228 13.60 -6.46 4.84
C PHE A 228 13.53 -5.07 4.21
N PHE A 229 13.27 -5.04 2.91
CA PHE A 229 13.17 -3.84 2.06
C PHE A 229 14.44 -2.96 2.05
N ALA A 230 15.63 -3.55 2.23
CA ALA A 230 16.86 -2.82 2.00
C ALA A 230 16.99 -2.44 0.52
N ALA A 231 17.19 -1.15 0.23
CA ALA A 231 17.27 -0.60 -1.13
C ALA A 231 15.99 -0.85 -2.01
N VAL A 232 14.83 -0.96 -1.36
CA VAL A 232 13.53 -1.04 -2.04
C VAL A 232 12.83 0.30 -1.91
N ASP A 233 12.45 0.90 -3.05
CA ASP A 233 11.76 2.20 -3.12
C ASP A 233 10.25 2.07 -3.37
N THR A 234 9.81 0.91 -3.86
CA THR A 234 8.40 0.62 -4.16
C THR A 234 8.02 -0.78 -3.74
N LEU A 235 6.84 -0.94 -3.14
CA LEU A 235 6.29 -2.23 -2.75
C LEU A 235 5.45 -2.84 -3.87
N ASP A 236 5.27 -4.16 -3.82
CA ASP A 236 4.32 -4.86 -4.66
C ASP A 236 2.89 -4.33 -4.43
N TYR A 237 2.19 -4.05 -5.53
CA TYR A 237 0.82 -3.52 -5.46
C TYR A 237 -0.16 -4.55 -4.87
N GLU A 238 0.05 -5.84 -5.08
CA GLU A 238 -0.83 -6.88 -4.50
C GLU A 238 -0.75 -6.88 -2.97
N LEU A 239 0.46 -6.67 -2.40
CA LEU A 239 0.62 -6.49 -0.96
C LEU A 239 -0.15 -5.25 -0.47
N LEU A 240 -0.01 -4.12 -1.13
CA LEU A 240 -0.72 -2.89 -0.78
C LEU A 240 -2.25 -3.04 -0.92
N ARG A 241 -2.71 -3.74 -1.96
CA ARG A 241 -4.12 -4.06 -2.17
C ARG A 241 -4.68 -4.92 -1.05
N LEU A 242 -3.92 -5.91 -0.58
CA LEU A 242 -4.32 -6.75 0.54
C LEU A 242 -4.46 -5.93 1.83
N ILE A 243 -3.51 -5.05 2.13
CA ILE A 243 -3.57 -4.12 3.27
C ILE A 243 -4.84 -3.25 3.18
N LYS A 244 -5.09 -2.64 2.02
CA LYS A 244 -6.29 -1.80 1.81
C LYS A 244 -7.59 -2.61 1.92
N ASN A 245 -7.63 -3.85 1.51
CA ASN A 245 -8.79 -4.71 1.68
C ASN A 245 -9.05 -5.03 3.16
N LEU A 246 -8.01 -5.35 3.93
CA LEU A 246 -8.12 -5.60 5.37
C LEU A 246 -8.65 -4.38 6.13
N THR A 247 -8.31 -3.17 5.69
CA THR A 247 -8.68 -1.90 6.32
C THR A 247 -9.87 -1.19 5.68
N SER A 248 -10.56 -1.83 4.73
CA SER A 248 -11.61 -1.20 3.90
C SER A 248 -12.83 -0.67 4.68
N HIS A 249 -13.03 -1.13 5.91
CA HIS A 249 -14.13 -0.72 6.79
C HIS A 249 -13.66 0.16 7.96
N LEU A 250 -12.38 0.52 8.00
CA LEU A 250 -11.78 1.39 9.01
C LEU A 250 -11.52 2.80 8.43
N GLU A 251 -11.37 3.79 9.30
CA GLU A 251 -11.11 5.18 8.90
C GLU A 251 -9.87 5.34 8.03
N VAL A 252 -8.86 4.50 8.25
CA VAL A 252 -7.59 4.48 7.48
C VAL A 252 -7.77 4.07 6.02
N GLN A 253 -8.94 3.57 5.60
CA GLN A 253 -9.27 3.32 4.20
C GLN A 253 -9.05 4.56 3.30
N ARG A 254 -9.10 5.78 3.90
CA ARG A 254 -8.85 7.05 3.20
C ARG A 254 -7.39 7.20 2.77
N CYS A 255 -6.46 6.53 3.45
CA CYS A 255 -5.06 6.55 3.07
C CYS A 255 -4.86 5.78 1.76
N SER A 256 -4.13 6.37 0.83
CA SER A 256 -3.81 5.78 -0.47
C SER A 256 -2.85 4.60 -0.35
N ALA A 257 -2.76 3.79 -1.38
CA ALA A 257 -1.74 2.73 -1.46
C ALA A 257 -0.33 3.32 -1.34
N LYS A 258 -0.10 4.52 -1.88
CA LYS A 258 1.19 5.21 -1.77
C LYS A 258 1.50 5.65 -0.34
N GLU A 259 0.52 6.10 0.42
CA GLU A 259 0.71 6.44 1.84
C GLU A 259 1.05 5.20 2.67
N TRP A 260 0.39 4.07 2.42
CA TRP A 260 0.74 2.80 3.04
C TRP A 260 2.15 2.33 2.67
N GLU A 261 2.54 2.42 1.40
CA GLU A 261 3.89 2.11 0.94
C GLU A 261 4.94 2.92 1.71
N GLN A 262 4.73 4.23 1.81
CA GLN A 262 5.66 5.11 2.52
C GLN A 262 5.72 4.80 4.02
N ALA A 263 4.59 4.49 4.66
CA ALA A 263 4.54 4.11 6.06
C ALA A 263 5.31 2.81 6.32
N VAL A 264 5.08 1.79 5.51
CA VAL A 264 5.80 0.51 5.59
C VAL A 264 7.30 0.71 5.39
N LEU A 265 7.71 1.37 4.31
CA LEU A 265 9.13 1.58 4.00
C LEU A 265 9.84 2.44 5.06
N ALA A 266 9.16 3.46 5.60
CA ALA A 266 9.70 4.26 6.71
C ALA A 266 9.88 3.40 7.97
N GLY A 267 8.87 2.60 8.31
CA GLY A 267 8.94 1.66 9.44
C GLY A 267 10.11 0.69 9.31
N TYR A 268 10.28 0.05 8.16
CA TYR A 268 11.38 -0.89 7.93
C TYR A 268 12.76 -0.24 7.92
N ARG A 269 12.88 0.98 7.44
CA ARG A 269 14.14 1.74 7.53
C ARG A 269 14.56 1.93 8.97
N VAL A 270 13.65 2.36 9.82
CA VAL A 270 13.89 2.57 11.25
C VAL A 270 14.09 1.24 11.97
N TRP A 271 13.27 0.23 11.69
CA TRP A 271 13.38 -1.10 12.26
C TRP A 271 14.75 -1.75 12.01
N ARG A 272 15.28 -1.63 10.77
CA ARG A 272 16.63 -2.15 10.46
C ARG A 272 17.70 -1.49 11.33
N SER A 273 17.63 -0.16 11.54
CA SER A 273 18.57 0.54 12.42
C SER A 273 18.44 0.12 13.89
N VAL A 274 17.21 -0.02 14.39
CA VAL A 274 16.97 -0.48 15.76
C VAL A 274 17.45 -1.92 15.95
N ARG A 275 17.16 -2.81 14.98
CA ARG A 275 17.63 -4.21 15.00
C ARG A 275 19.16 -4.31 14.98
N GLU A 276 19.83 -3.53 14.14
CA GLU A 276 21.29 -3.52 14.02
C GLU A 276 21.96 -3.08 15.33
N HIS A 277 21.44 -2.03 15.97
CA HIS A 277 22.03 -1.48 17.21
C HIS A 277 21.42 -2.08 18.48
N ARG A 278 20.39 -2.93 18.34
CA ARG A 278 19.63 -3.58 19.44
C ARG A 278 19.00 -2.60 20.43
N GLN A 279 19.02 -1.32 20.12
CA GLN A 279 18.44 -0.22 20.89
C GLN A 279 18.37 1.04 20.04
N GLY A 280 17.62 2.04 20.51
CA GLY A 280 17.59 3.35 19.88
C GLY A 280 16.32 4.14 20.21
N THR A 281 16.30 5.37 19.74
CA THR A 281 15.14 6.24 19.83
C THR A 281 14.48 6.34 18.46
N VAL A 282 13.18 6.06 18.42
CA VAL A 282 12.32 6.30 17.28
C VAL A 282 11.60 7.62 17.50
N VAL A 283 11.80 8.57 16.61
CA VAL A 283 11.15 9.89 16.68
C VAL A 283 10.11 9.98 15.57
N GLY A 284 8.87 10.21 15.96
CA GLY A 284 7.75 10.37 15.05
C GLY A 284 7.18 11.79 15.10
N ASP A 285 6.81 12.32 13.92
CA ASP A 285 6.06 13.56 13.76
C ASP A 285 4.86 13.31 12.83
N LEU A 286 3.66 13.37 13.37
CA LEU A 286 2.43 13.11 12.64
C LEU A 286 2.06 14.24 11.67
N ARG A 287 2.48 15.46 11.95
CA ARG A 287 2.21 16.61 11.08
C ARG A 287 3.15 16.65 9.90
N ALA A 288 4.43 16.37 10.15
CA ALA A 288 5.44 16.24 9.10
C ALA A 288 5.39 14.89 8.38
N ARG A 289 4.65 13.90 8.93
CA ARG A 289 4.61 12.51 8.45
C ARG A 289 6.01 11.93 8.30
N THR A 290 6.77 11.96 9.40
CA THR A 290 8.12 11.45 9.43
C THR A 290 8.32 10.47 10.58
N LEU A 291 9.18 9.48 10.33
CA LEU A 291 9.69 8.56 11.32
C LEU A 291 11.21 8.43 11.12
N VAL A 292 11.98 8.69 12.15
CA VAL A 292 13.44 8.66 12.08
C VAL A 292 14.02 7.90 13.28
N TYR A 293 15.19 7.29 13.06
CA TYR A 293 15.99 6.65 14.09
C TYR A 293 17.05 7.62 14.62
N GLU A 294 17.21 7.67 15.94
CA GLU A 294 18.32 8.35 16.61
C GLU A 294 19.06 7.33 17.50
N PRO A 295 20.39 7.19 17.38
CA PRO A 295 21.14 6.34 18.29
C PRO A 295 21.04 6.86 19.73
N LEU A 296 21.05 5.94 20.70
CA LEU A 296 21.22 6.31 22.10
C LEU A 296 22.65 6.82 22.29
N ARG A 297 22.78 8.03 22.84
CA ARG A 297 24.07 8.62 23.17
C ARG A 297 24.63 8.04 24.47
#